data_ff522a861a9b27457361b6f09916856f
#
_entry.id   ff522a861a9b27457361b6f09916856f
#
_cell.length_a   1.000
_cell.length_b   1.000
_cell.length_c   1.000
_cell.angle_alpha   90.00
_cell.angle_beta   90.00
_cell.angle_gamma   90.00
#
_symmetry.space_group_name_H-M   'P 1'
#
loop_
_entity.id
_entity.type
_entity.pdbx_description
1 polymer ?
#
loop_
_entity_poly.entity_id
_entity_poly.type
_entity_poly.pdbx_seq_one_letter_code
_entity_poly.pdbx_strand_id
1 'polypeptide(L)'
;SGLKDGLFGAVKGFIDLHSLLPKGVKLMPEDVFSRASFVLSAKVLDPQFQGQIKERLNSRDALRLVSTYVKPALELWLNQHVDLGKKLAELVIRQAQTRQRASQKVEKRKGSGVAVLPGKLTDCESRDLAHNELFLVEGDSAGGSAKMGRDKENQAILPLRGKVLNTWEVDRDRLF
;
A
#
# COMPACT_ATOMS: atom_id res chain seq x y z
N SER A 1 -7.87 21.66 0.25
CA SER A 1 -8.30 20.90 -0.97
C SER A 1 -7.68 21.52 -2.22
N GLY A 2 -7.93 22.79 -2.61
CA GLY A 2 -7.51 23.38 -3.89
C GLY A 2 -6.02 23.23 -4.19
N LEU A 3 -5.12 23.42 -3.19
CA LEU A 3 -3.70 23.17 -3.37
C LEU A 3 -3.43 21.69 -3.66
N LYS A 4 -4.07 20.78 -2.93
CA LYS A 4 -3.92 19.33 -3.17
C LYS A 4 -4.36 18.94 -4.57
N ASP A 5 -5.51 19.43 -4.99
CA ASP A 5 -6.07 19.12 -6.31
C ASP A 5 -5.19 19.68 -7.44
N GLY A 6 -4.69 20.92 -7.28
CA GLY A 6 -3.77 21.54 -8.24
C GLY A 6 -2.44 20.82 -8.36
N LEU A 7 -1.79 20.50 -7.25
CA LEU A 7 -0.51 19.79 -7.24
C LEU A 7 -0.67 18.36 -7.78
N PHE A 8 -1.70 17.62 -7.33
CA PHE A 8 -1.96 16.29 -7.84
C PHE A 8 -2.24 16.29 -9.34
N GLY A 9 -3.05 17.23 -9.82
CA GLY A 9 -3.34 17.37 -11.24
C GLY A 9 -2.10 17.63 -12.08
N ALA A 10 -1.20 18.50 -11.62
CA ALA A 10 0.05 18.82 -12.31
C ALA A 10 1.02 17.62 -12.36
N VAL A 11 1.25 16.96 -11.22
CA VAL A 11 2.16 15.80 -11.15
C VAL A 11 1.60 14.64 -11.97
N LYS A 12 0.31 14.36 -11.89
CA LYS A 12 -0.34 13.33 -12.70
C LYS A 12 -0.23 13.65 -14.20
N GLY A 13 -0.50 14.90 -14.60
CA GLY A 13 -0.36 15.33 -15.99
C GLY A 13 1.05 15.13 -16.52
N PHE A 14 2.08 15.46 -15.74
CA PHE A 14 3.48 15.22 -16.08
C PHE A 14 3.79 13.72 -16.23
N ILE A 15 3.32 12.88 -15.32
CA ILE A 15 3.51 11.41 -15.37
C ILE A 15 2.85 10.82 -16.61
N ASP A 16 1.64 11.26 -16.94
CA ASP A 16 0.88 10.80 -18.11
C ASP A 16 1.56 11.27 -19.42
N LEU A 17 2.00 12.53 -19.48
CA LEU A 17 2.67 13.11 -20.63
C LEU A 17 3.98 12.35 -20.98
N HIS A 18 4.74 11.99 -19.96
CA HIS A 18 6.00 11.26 -20.13
C HIS A 18 5.85 9.74 -20.13
N SER A 19 4.61 9.21 -20.08
CA SER A 19 4.30 7.76 -20.05
C SER A 19 5.06 7.00 -18.97
N LEU A 20 5.21 7.60 -17.78
CA LEU A 20 6.00 7.04 -16.69
C LEU A 20 5.20 6.06 -15.80
N LEU A 21 3.88 6.01 -15.93
CA LEU A 21 3.02 5.22 -15.06
C LEU A 21 3.07 3.72 -15.42
N PRO A 22 3.50 2.83 -14.51
CA PRO A 22 3.47 1.39 -14.74
C PRO A 22 2.03 0.87 -14.85
N LYS A 23 1.84 -0.21 -15.62
CA LYS A 23 0.53 -0.87 -15.76
C LYS A 23 0.00 -1.33 -14.40
N GLY A 24 -1.27 -1.05 -14.13
CA GLY A 24 -1.94 -1.47 -12.89
C GLY A 24 -1.72 -0.55 -11.69
N VAL A 25 -0.88 0.49 -11.78
CA VAL A 25 -0.69 1.47 -10.72
C VAL A 25 -1.74 2.59 -10.84
N LYS A 26 -2.46 2.85 -9.76
CA LYS A 26 -3.44 3.94 -9.66
C LYS A 26 -2.95 4.99 -8.68
N LEU A 27 -2.71 6.20 -9.18
CA LEU A 27 -2.29 7.34 -8.37
C LEU A 27 -3.46 7.93 -7.58
N MET A 28 -3.19 8.38 -6.37
CA MET A 28 -4.11 9.12 -5.53
C MET A 28 -3.45 10.41 -5.00
N PRO A 29 -4.21 11.44 -4.59
CA PRO A 29 -3.65 12.68 -4.05
C PRO A 29 -2.70 12.46 -2.88
N GLU A 30 -2.97 11.48 -2.03
CA GLU A 30 -2.14 11.13 -0.88
C GLU A 30 -0.72 10.67 -1.28
N ASP A 31 -0.56 10.05 -2.44
CA ASP A 31 0.74 9.59 -2.93
C ASP A 31 1.70 10.76 -3.19
N VAL A 32 1.16 11.92 -3.56
CA VAL A 32 1.93 13.17 -3.72
C VAL A 32 2.20 13.84 -2.37
N PHE A 33 1.19 13.81 -1.45
CA PHE A 33 1.23 14.59 -0.22
C PHE A 33 1.89 13.90 0.96
N SER A 34 2.02 12.57 0.96
CA SER A 34 2.58 11.81 2.09
C SER A 34 3.97 12.26 2.55
N ARG A 35 4.74 12.89 1.66
CA ARG A 35 6.10 13.41 1.93
C ARG A 35 6.31 14.85 1.48
N ALA A 36 5.24 15.58 1.22
CA ALA A 36 5.32 16.98 0.80
C ALA A 36 5.15 17.92 2.01
N SER A 37 6.05 18.88 2.14
CA SER A 37 5.89 20.04 3.03
C SER A 37 5.62 21.26 2.20
N PHE A 38 4.63 22.05 2.58
CA PHE A 38 4.27 23.26 1.83
C PHE A 38 3.76 24.35 2.76
N VAL A 39 3.93 25.60 2.32
CA VAL A 39 3.32 26.79 2.92
C VAL A 39 2.49 27.45 1.83
N LEU A 40 1.21 27.68 2.09
CA LEU A 40 0.31 28.39 1.20
C LEU A 40 -0.14 29.68 1.89
N SER A 41 0.18 30.82 1.28
CA SER A 41 -0.36 32.13 1.68
C SER A 41 -1.27 32.63 0.57
N ALA A 42 -2.54 32.86 0.90
CA ALA A 42 -3.51 33.36 -0.05
C ALA A 42 -4.37 34.46 0.61
N LYS A 43 -4.58 35.56 -0.12
CA LYS A 43 -5.49 36.64 0.31
C LYS A 43 -6.83 36.45 -0.40
N VAL A 44 -7.89 36.30 0.38
CA VAL A 44 -9.27 36.10 -0.10
C VAL A 44 -10.11 37.27 0.37
N LEU A 45 -10.91 37.85 -0.53
CA LEU A 45 -11.71 39.05 -0.25
C LEU A 45 -12.80 38.81 0.79
N ASP A 46 -13.49 37.66 0.73
CA ASP A 46 -14.54 37.29 1.69
C ASP A 46 -14.37 35.82 2.10
N PRO A 47 -13.48 35.55 3.08
CA PRO A 47 -13.20 34.18 3.47
C PRO A 47 -14.35 33.60 4.31
N GLN A 48 -15.03 32.61 3.77
CA GLN A 48 -16.04 31.83 4.49
C GLN A 48 -15.37 30.69 5.26
N PHE A 49 -15.47 30.68 6.58
CA PHE A 49 -14.92 29.65 7.44
C PHE A 49 -15.98 28.72 8.00
N GLN A 50 -15.63 27.47 8.23
CA GLN A 50 -16.47 26.52 8.93
C GLN A 50 -16.25 26.66 10.44
N GLY A 51 -17.30 27.11 11.15
CA GLY A 51 -17.27 27.30 12.60
C GLY A 51 -16.55 28.57 13.08
N GLN A 52 -16.69 28.89 14.37
CA GLN A 52 -16.10 30.08 14.97
C GLN A 52 -14.57 30.04 15.11
N ILE A 53 -13.99 28.84 15.15
CA ILE A 53 -12.54 28.65 15.35
C ILE A 53 -11.74 28.92 14.06
N LYS A 54 -12.43 29.13 12.93
CA LYS A 54 -11.82 29.46 11.62
C LYS A 54 -10.74 28.49 11.12
N GLU A 55 -10.78 27.23 11.55
CA GLU A 55 -9.78 26.22 11.17
C GLU A 55 -9.89 25.77 9.71
N ARG A 56 -11.08 25.84 9.14
CA ARG A 56 -11.32 25.36 7.79
C ARG A 56 -11.99 26.42 6.93
N LEU A 57 -11.31 26.84 5.87
CA LEU A 57 -11.88 27.69 4.84
C LEU A 57 -12.88 26.87 3.99
N ASN A 58 -14.13 27.30 3.93
CA ASN A 58 -15.23 26.64 3.21
C ASN A 58 -15.61 27.34 1.89
N SER A 59 -14.81 28.29 1.43
CA SER A 59 -15.04 29.01 0.17
C SER A 59 -14.70 28.15 -1.02
N ARG A 60 -15.71 27.75 -1.80
CA ARG A 60 -15.53 26.98 -3.05
C ARG A 60 -14.70 27.76 -4.07
N ASP A 61 -14.92 29.07 -4.16
CA ASP A 61 -14.19 29.95 -5.08
C ASP A 61 -12.70 30.01 -4.73
N ALA A 62 -12.34 30.09 -3.44
CA ALA A 62 -10.94 30.04 -3.00
C ALA A 62 -10.26 28.70 -3.36
N LEU A 63 -10.99 27.59 -3.23
CA LEU A 63 -10.51 26.27 -3.62
C LEU A 63 -10.20 26.21 -5.11
N ARG A 64 -11.17 26.67 -5.93
CA ARG A 64 -11.04 26.71 -7.39
C ARG A 64 -9.92 27.66 -7.81
N LEU A 65 -9.83 28.84 -7.24
CA LEU A 65 -8.82 29.82 -7.52
C LEU A 65 -7.41 29.24 -7.29
N VAL A 66 -7.15 28.66 -6.12
CA VAL A 66 -5.85 28.07 -5.80
C VAL A 66 -5.51 26.95 -6.77
N SER A 67 -6.43 26.05 -7.06
CA SER A 67 -6.20 24.96 -8.01
C SER A 67 -5.87 25.46 -9.41
N THR A 68 -6.59 26.49 -9.88
CA THR A 68 -6.42 27.08 -11.22
C THR A 68 -5.06 27.76 -11.40
N TYR A 69 -4.51 28.35 -10.33
CA TYR A 69 -3.17 28.96 -10.39
C TYR A 69 -2.05 27.97 -10.18
N VAL A 70 -2.20 27.05 -9.20
CA VAL A 70 -1.12 26.12 -8.80
C VAL A 70 -0.85 25.09 -9.88
N LYS A 71 -1.91 24.54 -10.49
CA LYS A 71 -1.74 23.46 -11.47
C LYS A 71 -0.88 23.88 -12.66
N PRO A 72 -1.19 24.93 -13.45
CA PRO A 72 -0.39 25.31 -14.61
C PRO A 72 1.00 25.81 -14.23
N ALA A 73 1.16 26.47 -13.07
CA ALA A 73 2.48 26.92 -12.62
C ALA A 73 3.41 25.74 -12.32
N LEU A 74 2.91 24.69 -11.66
CA LEU A 74 3.70 23.50 -11.40
C LEU A 74 3.93 22.67 -12.67
N GLU A 75 2.94 22.54 -13.55
CA GLU A 75 3.12 21.87 -14.86
C GLU A 75 4.23 22.54 -15.67
N LEU A 76 4.25 23.85 -15.75
CA LEU A 76 5.30 24.60 -16.42
C LEU A 76 6.67 24.33 -15.80
N TRP A 77 6.75 24.40 -14.46
CA TRP A 77 8.01 24.16 -13.74
C TRP A 77 8.54 22.74 -13.95
N LEU A 78 7.67 21.73 -13.88
CA LEU A 78 8.05 20.32 -14.11
C LEU A 78 8.57 20.10 -15.53
N ASN A 79 7.96 20.75 -16.54
CA ASN A 79 8.40 20.65 -17.92
C ASN A 79 9.68 21.41 -18.20
N GLN A 80 9.98 22.46 -17.44
CA GLN A 80 11.28 23.16 -17.49
C GLN A 80 12.39 22.36 -16.78
N HIS A 81 12.05 21.52 -15.80
CA HIS A 81 12.98 20.75 -14.98
C HIS A 81 12.68 19.24 -15.09
N VAL A 82 12.74 18.71 -16.29
CA VAL A 82 12.29 17.33 -16.59
C VAL A 82 12.97 16.28 -15.71
N ASP A 83 14.26 16.42 -15.42
CA ASP A 83 14.99 15.46 -14.57
C ASP A 83 14.47 15.44 -13.13
N LEU A 84 14.15 16.62 -12.57
CA LEU A 84 13.53 16.72 -11.25
C LEU A 84 12.10 16.22 -11.28
N GLY A 85 11.36 16.49 -12.35
CA GLY A 85 10.02 15.96 -12.59
C GLY A 85 9.99 14.44 -12.62
N LYS A 86 10.94 13.80 -13.29
CA LYS A 86 11.09 12.34 -13.32
C LYS A 86 11.39 11.75 -11.94
N LYS A 87 12.31 12.37 -11.18
CA LYS A 87 12.60 11.95 -9.80
C LYS A 87 11.38 12.05 -8.90
N LEU A 88 10.60 13.14 -9.03
CA LEU A 88 9.34 13.30 -8.31
C LEU A 88 8.32 12.23 -8.73
N ALA A 89 8.18 11.96 -10.02
CA ALA A 89 7.30 10.92 -10.54
C ALA A 89 7.64 9.53 -10.00
N GLU A 90 8.92 9.15 -9.99
CA GLU A 90 9.38 7.88 -9.40
C GLU A 90 9.02 7.76 -7.92
N LEU A 91 9.20 8.84 -7.14
CA LEU A 91 8.85 8.88 -5.73
C LEU A 91 7.35 8.68 -5.53
N VAL A 92 6.51 9.37 -6.30
CA VAL A 92 5.04 9.28 -6.22
C VAL A 92 4.55 7.89 -6.66
N ILE A 93 5.11 7.33 -7.73
CA ILE A 93 4.77 5.99 -8.21
C ILE A 93 5.14 4.94 -7.17
N ARG A 94 6.32 5.02 -6.56
CA ARG A 94 6.74 4.13 -5.48
C ARG A 94 5.80 4.21 -4.29
N GLN A 95 5.34 5.40 -3.94
CA GLN A 95 4.38 5.61 -2.86
C GLN A 95 3.02 4.96 -3.18
N ALA A 96 2.52 5.12 -4.41
CA ALA A 96 1.29 4.48 -4.88
C ALA A 96 1.38 2.95 -4.83
N GLN A 97 2.49 2.38 -5.28
CA GLN A 97 2.75 0.94 -5.21
C GLN A 97 2.77 0.43 -3.77
N THR A 98 3.45 1.13 -2.87
CA THR A 98 3.51 0.77 -1.44
C THR A 98 2.11 0.78 -0.82
N ARG A 99 1.30 1.81 -1.11
CA ARG A 99 -0.09 1.91 -0.65
C ARG A 99 -0.95 0.75 -1.19
N GLN A 100 -0.84 0.44 -2.49
CA GLN A 100 -1.59 -0.68 -3.09
C GLN A 100 -1.21 -2.02 -2.48
N ARG A 101 0.08 -2.27 -2.25
CA ARG A 101 0.57 -3.49 -1.58
C ARG A 101 0.05 -3.59 -0.14
N ALA A 102 0.06 -2.48 0.59
CA ALA A 102 -0.48 -2.43 1.95
C ALA A 102 -2.00 -2.73 1.98
N SER A 103 -2.77 -2.19 1.02
CA SER A 103 -4.21 -2.47 0.90
C SER A 103 -4.49 -3.94 0.62
N GLN A 104 -3.74 -4.56 -0.28
CA GLN A 104 -3.87 -5.99 -0.59
C GLN A 104 -3.54 -6.88 0.63
N LYS A 105 -2.55 -6.48 1.45
CA LYS A 105 -2.26 -7.18 2.72
C LYS A 105 -3.41 -7.08 3.71
N VAL A 106 -4.09 -5.93 3.79
CA VAL A 106 -5.23 -5.72 4.71
C VAL A 106 -6.45 -6.53 4.25
N GLU A 107 -6.71 -6.61 2.95
CA GLU A 107 -7.82 -7.44 2.43
C GLU A 107 -7.59 -8.93 2.70
N LYS A 108 -6.35 -9.42 2.57
CA LYS A 108 -6.00 -10.80 2.94
C LYS A 108 -6.09 -11.06 4.45
N ARG A 109 -6.01 -10.04 5.30
CA ARG A 109 -6.11 -10.17 6.77
C ARG A 109 -7.53 -10.01 7.32
N LYS A 110 -8.51 -9.55 6.53
CA LYS A 110 -9.91 -9.41 6.95
C LYS A 110 -10.71 -10.72 6.95
N GLY A 111 -10.10 -11.85 6.57
CA GLY A 111 -10.65 -13.16 6.82
C GLY A 111 -10.48 -13.52 8.30
N SER A 112 -11.53 -13.36 9.08
CA SER A 112 -11.78 -13.87 10.44
C SER A 112 -10.57 -13.81 11.40
N GLY A 113 -10.74 -13.24 12.58
CA GLY A 113 -9.72 -13.09 13.64
C GLY A 113 -9.19 -14.41 14.24
N VAL A 114 -9.20 -15.48 13.49
CA VAL A 114 -8.51 -16.73 13.71
C VAL A 114 -7.41 -16.73 12.65
N ALA A 115 -6.15 -16.87 13.06
CA ALA A 115 -5.06 -17.13 12.13
C ALA A 115 -5.49 -18.31 11.26
N VAL A 116 -5.74 -18.03 9.95
CA VAL A 116 -6.06 -19.10 9.02
C VAL A 116 -4.76 -19.86 8.81
N LEU A 117 -4.60 -20.90 9.59
CA LEU A 117 -3.55 -21.88 9.43
C LEU A 117 -3.63 -22.44 8.00
N PRO A 118 -2.50 -22.70 7.32
CA PRO A 118 -2.52 -23.31 6.00
C PRO A 118 -3.50 -24.47 6.00
N GLY A 119 -4.44 -24.50 5.04
CA GLY A 119 -5.54 -25.50 5.02
C GLY A 119 -5.09 -26.98 5.01
N LYS A 120 -3.77 -27.22 4.91
CA LYS A 120 -3.14 -28.52 5.00
C LYS A 120 -2.47 -28.80 6.33
N LEU A 121 -2.30 -27.78 7.19
CA LEU A 121 -1.74 -27.97 8.54
C LEU A 121 -2.75 -28.73 9.37
N THR A 122 -2.30 -29.82 9.95
CA THR A 122 -3.04 -30.51 11.02
C THR A 122 -2.39 -30.16 12.33
N ASP A 123 -3.01 -29.25 13.08
CA ASP A 123 -2.48 -28.67 14.29
C ASP A 123 -2.55 -29.63 15.49
N CYS A 124 -1.74 -29.38 16.52
CA CYS A 124 -1.81 -30.05 17.82
C CYS A 124 -2.80 -29.33 18.74
N GLU A 125 -3.23 -30.02 19.80
CA GLU A 125 -4.23 -29.53 20.75
C GLU A 125 -3.62 -28.67 21.86
N SER A 126 -2.36 -28.94 22.22
CA SER A 126 -1.61 -28.22 23.25
C SER A 126 -1.24 -26.80 22.80
N ARG A 127 -1.32 -25.86 23.74
CA ARG A 127 -0.86 -24.47 23.58
C ARG A 127 0.55 -24.22 24.13
N ASP A 128 1.18 -25.26 24.66
CA ASP A 128 2.54 -25.18 25.22
C ASP A 128 3.57 -25.27 24.12
N LEU A 129 4.01 -24.09 23.64
CA LEU A 129 4.99 -23.98 22.56
C LEU A 129 6.36 -24.61 22.88
N ALA A 130 6.69 -24.84 24.14
CA ALA A 130 7.94 -25.45 24.53
C ALA A 130 7.99 -26.96 24.27
N HIS A 131 6.81 -27.61 24.22
CA HIS A 131 6.67 -29.05 24.01
C HIS A 131 6.03 -29.42 22.68
N ASN A 132 5.57 -28.43 21.91
CA ASN A 132 4.94 -28.69 20.61
C ASN A 132 5.98 -28.92 19.52
N GLU A 133 5.73 -29.90 18.69
CA GLU A 133 6.57 -30.31 17.55
C GLU A 133 5.83 -30.11 16.23
N LEU A 134 6.51 -29.57 15.23
CA LEU A 134 6.01 -29.45 13.86
C LEU A 134 6.75 -30.40 12.93
N PHE A 135 6.06 -31.37 12.36
CA PHE A 135 6.57 -32.30 11.38
C PHE A 135 6.24 -31.81 9.96
N LEU A 136 7.28 -31.56 9.19
CA LEU A 136 7.18 -31.30 7.75
C LEU A 136 7.32 -32.60 6.98
N VAL A 137 6.31 -32.98 6.22
CA VAL A 137 6.31 -34.24 5.46
C VAL A 137 6.14 -33.98 3.96
N GLU A 138 6.73 -34.81 3.12
CA GLU A 138 6.63 -34.69 1.68
C GLU A 138 5.32 -35.31 1.18
N GLY A 139 4.48 -34.45 0.60
CA GLY A 139 3.25 -34.88 -0.09
C GLY A 139 2.07 -35.28 0.81
N ASP A 140 0.91 -35.34 0.18
CA ASP A 140 -0.35 -35.60 0.88
C ASP A 140 -0.47 -37.04 1.38
N SER A 141 0.18 -38.02 0.73
CA SER A 141 0.19 -39.42 1.14
C SER A 141 0.94 -39.64 2.46
N ALA A 142 2.18 -39.09 2.55
CA ALA A 142 2.95 -39.13 3.80
C ALA A 142 2.24 -38.33 4.90
N GLY A 143 1.63 -37.18 4.54
CA GLY A 143 0.82 -36.39 5.45
C GLY A 143 -0.36 -37.16 6.04
N GLY A 144 -1.03 -38.00 5.25
CA GLY A 144 -2.14 -38.84 5.72
C GLY A 144 -1.70 -39.87 6.77
N SER A 145 -0.60 -40.60 6.50
CA SER A 145 -0.05 -41.58 7.43
C SER A 145 0.48 -40.93 8.72
N ALA A 146 1.20 -39.80 8.59
CA ALA A 146 1.69 -39.05 9.74
C ALA A 146 0.56 -38.52 10.64
N LYS A 147 -0.56 -38.08 10.06
CA LYS A 147 -1.76 -37.64 10.81
C LYS A 147 -2.36 -38.74 11.67
N MET A 148 -2.34 -39.98 11.17
CA MET A 148 -2.90 -41.12 11.94
C MET A 148 -1.97 -41.59 13.05
N GLY A 149 -0.64 -41.49 12.84
CA GLY A 149 0.35 -42.00 13.80
C GLY A 149 0.85 -40.98 14.81
N ARG A 150 0.50 -39.69 14.68
CA ARG A 150 0.99 -38.61 15.54
C ARG A 150 0.41 -38.63 16.97
N ASP A 151 1.12 -38.08 17.89
CA ASP A 151 0.54 -37.60 19.12
C ASP A 151 -0.26 -36.31 18.87
N LYS A 152 -1.57 -36.37 19.04
CA LYS A 152 -2.47 -35.24 18.76
C LYS A 152 -2.26 -34.08 19.72
N GLU A 153 -1.78 -34.37 20.93
CA GLU A 153 -1.60 -33.35 21.94
C GLU A 153 -0.48 -32.39 21.58
N ASN A 154 0.71 -32.91 21.18
CA ASN A 154 1.91 -32.09 21.01
C ASN A 154 2.43 -32.06 19.56
N GLN A 155 1.95 -32.90 18.64
CA GLN A 155 2.49 -33.02 17.31
C GLN A 155 1.58 -32.46 16.21
N ALA A 156 2.08 -31.46 15.48
CA ALA A 156 1.44 -30.88 14.31
C ALA A 156 2.09 -31.41 13.03
N ILE A 157 1.29 -31.63 11.98
CA ILE A 157 1.75 -32.15 10.68
C ILE A 157 1.46 -31.14 9.58
N LEU A 158 2.47 -30.77 8.80
CA LEU A 158 2.34 -29.93 7.61
C LEU A 158 2.90 -30.65 6.37
N PRO A 159 2.03 -31.17 5.49
CA PRO A 159 2.47 -31.74 4.22
C PRO A 159 2.88 -30.64 3.25
N LEU A 160 4.09 -30.71 2.73
CA LEU A 160 4.62 -29.86 1.67
C LEU A 160 4.36 -30.52 0.32
N ARG A 161 3.82 -29.77 -0.64
CA ARG A 161 3.51 -30.25 -1.98
C ARG A 161 4.38 -29.59 -3.03
N GLY A 162 5.09 -30.39 -3.80
CA GLY A 162 5.94 -29.93 -4.89
C GLY A 162 7.21 -29.23 -4.46
N LYS A 163 7.81 -28.48 -5.37
CA LYS A 163 9.01 -27.69 -5.10
C LYS A 163 8.68 -26.53 -4.18
N VAL A 164 9.38 -26.43 -3.05
CA VAL A 164 9.29 -25.28 -2.15
C VAL A 164 9.92 -24.06 -2.84
N LEU A 165 9.31 -22.90 -2.66
CA LEU A 165 9.85 -21.66 -3.22
C LEU A 165 11.21 -21.36 -2.59
N ASN A 166 12.27 -21.17 -3.42
CA ASN A 166 13.57 -20.73 -2.92
C ASN A 166 13.50 -19.27 -2.51
N THR A 167 13.43 -19.00 -1.22
CA THR A 167 13.28 -17.66 -0.66
C THR A 167 14.52 -16.78 -0.82
N TRP A 168 15.67 -17.33 -1.17
CA TRP A 168 16.90 -16.57 -1.46
C TRP A 168 16.84 -15.86 -2.81
N GLU A 169 16.10 -16.40 -3.78
CA GLU A 169 16.03 -15.88 -5.14
C GLU A 169 14.77 -15.05 -5.41
N VAL A 170 13.90 -14.88 -4.42
CA VAL A 170 12.63 -14.19 -4.57
C VAL A 170 12.63 -12.88 -3.80
N ASP A 171 12.19 -11.82 -4.49
CA ASP A 171 11.98 -10.51 -3.85
C ASP A 171 11.08 -10.63 -2.62
N ARG A 172 11.45 -9.94 -1.53
CA ARG A 172 10.71 -9.93 -0.26
C ARG A 172 9.20 -9.68 -0.43
N ASP A 173 8.81 -8.95 -1.46
CA ASP A 173 7.41 -8.61 -1.76
C ASP A 173 6.58 -9.81 -2.24
N ARG A 174 7.20 -10.91 -2.63
CA ARG A 174 6.54 -12.16 -3.03
C ARG A 174 6.46 -13.20 -1.92
N LEU A 175 7.09 -12.95 -0.79
CA LEU A 175 7.12 -13.88 0.35
C LEU A 175 5.93 -13.71 1.31
N PHE A 176 5.20 -12.58 1.22
CA PHE A 176 4.10 -12.26 2.15
C PHE A 176 2.86 -11.73 1.42
#